data_368ca04642dda4a411fcc28c9cd9928b
#
_entry.id   368ca04642dda4a411fcc28c9cd9928b
#
_cell.length_a   1.000
_cell.length_b   1.000
_cell.length_c   1.000
_cell.angle_alpha   90.00
_cell.angle_beta   90.00
_cell.angle_gamma   90.00
#
_symmetry.space_group_name_H-M   'P 1'
#
loop_
_entity.id
_entity.type
_entity.pdbx_description
1 polymer ?
#
loop_
_entity_poly.entity_id
_entity_poly.type
_entity_poly.pdbx_seq_one_letter_code
_entity_poly.pdbx_strand_id
1 'polypeptide(L)'
;MDLSYKEKSLVASLGITLLMFGWYFYTIFSNLTLIESQQGYVSSIIYAVVLYIILEIIVQSFLAIKNRNFIASQYKANNGELEDERDKTIGIACYRNGYWTLSIGVWFLLFHLAIEGYGIWSNFYLNLILTSPALLANLLLLLFVLSKVVRFGTQLYYYQKGV
;
A
#
# COMPACT_ATOMS: atom_id res chain seq x y z
N MET A 1 -13.03 -22.79 -5.95
CA MET A 1 -13.67 -21.47 -5.74
C MET A 1 -13.20 -20.56 -6.88
N ASP A 2 -14.07 -20.27 -7.84
CA ASP A 2 -13.72 -19.41 -8.97
C ASP A 2 -13.84 -17.94 -8.52
N LEU A 3 -12.68 -17.31 -8.29
CA LEU A 3 -12.61 -15.90 -7.94
C LEU A 3 -13.13 -15.05 -9.11
N SER A 4 -13.92 -14.03 -8.80
CA SER A 4 -14.34 -13.02 -9.77
C SER A 4 -13.13 -12.27 -10.34
N TYR A 5 -13.30 -11.55 -11.45
CA TYR A 5 -12.24 -10.72 -12.04
C TYR A 5 -11.70 -9.71 -11.03
N LYS A 6 -12.60 -9.05 -10.28
CA LYS A 6 -12.21 -8.04 -9.26
C LYS A 6 -11.41 -8.66 -8.12
N GLU A 7 -11.83 -9.82 -7.63
CA GLU A 7 -11.06 -10.54 -6.60
C GLU A 7 -9.68 -10.96 -7.10
N LYS A 8 -9.57 -11.47 -8.34
CA LYS A 8 -8.26 -11.80 -8.95
C LYS A 8 -7.36 -10.57 -9.05
N SER A 9 -7.90 -9.44 -9.47
CA SER A 9 -7.18 -8.17 -9.55
C SER A 9 -6.70 -7.72 -8.17
N LEU A 10 -7.55 -7.77 -7.15
CA LEU A 10 -7.20 -7.40 -5.77
C LEU A 10 -6.13 -8.31 -5.16
N VAL A 11 -6.26 -9.63 -5.35
CA VAL A 11 -5.25 -10.59 -4.87
C VAL A 11 -3.91 -10.34 -5.55
N ALA A 12 -3.91 -10.06 -6.86
CA ALA A 12 -2.70 -9.74 -7.60
C ALA A 12 -2.03 -8.45 -7.09
N SER A 13 -2.80 -7.36 -6.91
CA SER A 13 -2.30 -6.09 -6.37
C SER A 13 -1.77 -6.24 -4.94
N LEU A 14 -2.48 -6.98 -4.10
CA LEU A 14 -2.03 -7.28 -2.73
C LEU A 14 -0.72 -8.09 -2.74
N GLY A 15 -0.66 -9.11 -3.58
CA GLY A 15 0.53 -9.96 -3.75
C GLY A 15 1.75 -9.15 -4.20
N ILE A 16 1.61 -8.33 -5.24
CA ILE A 16 2.68 -7.45 -5.72
C ILE A 16 3.15 -6.50 -4.62
N THR A 17 2.19 -5.87 -3.93
CA THR A 17 2.49 -4.94 -2.83
C THR A 17 3.30 -5.62 -1.73
N LEU A 18 2.87 -6.79 -1.26
CA LEU A 18 3.54 -7.53 -0.20
C LEU A 18 4.92 -8.04 -0.63
N LEU A 19 5.05 -8.59 -1.84
CA LEU A 19 6.32 -9.11 -2.34
C LEU A 19 7.34 -7.99 -2.55
N MET A 20 6.95 -6.92 -3.25
CA MET A 20 7.87 -5.84 -3.58
C MET A 20 8.31 -5.06 -2.36
N PHE A 21 7.37 -4.60 -1.54
CA PHE A 21 7.71 -3.82 -0.36
C PHE A 21 8.22 -4.68 0.79
N GLY A 22 7.79 -5.94 0.91
CA GLY A 22 8.37 -6.89 1.85
C GLY A 22 9.85 -7.12 1.57
N TRP A 23 10.21 -7.37 0.29
CA TRP A 23 11.62 -7.47 -0.13
C TRP A 23 12.38 -6.17 0.11
N TYR A 24 11.81 -5.03 -0.27
CA TYR A 24 12.41 -3.72 -0.07
C TYR A 24 12.74 -3.45 1.40
N PHE A 25 11.75 -3.60 2.29
CA PHE A 25 11.95 -3.36 3.72
C PHE A 25 12.90 -4.38 4.35
N TYR A 26 12.83 -5.64 3.94
CA TYR A 26 13.81 -6.64 4.37
C TYR A 26 15.24 -6.20 4.01
N THR A 27 15.46 -5.75 2.79
CA THR A 27 16.79 -5.30 2.34
C THR A 27 17.26 -4.05 3.10
N ILE A 28 16.41 -3.07 3.30
CA ILE A 28 16.73 -1.83 4.00
C ILE A 28 17.05 -2.10 5.48
N PHE A 29 16.19 -2.85 6.17
CA PHE A 29 16.40 -3.12 7.60
C PHE A 29 17.52 -4.13 7.89
N SER A 30 17.88 -4.97 6.92
CA SER A 30 19.04 -5.87 7.04
C SER A 30 20.37 -5.16 6.81
N ASN A 31 20.38 -4.03 6.07
CA ASN A 31 21.58 -3.28 5.71
C ASN A 31 21.47 -1.81 6.16
N LEU A 32 21.47 -1.60 7.47
CA LEU A 32 21.38 -0.25 8.05
C LEU A 32 22.48 0.72 7.56
N THR A 33 23.63 0.22 7.15
CA THR A 33 24.72 1.02 6.55
C THR A 33 24.31 1.67 5.22
N LEU A 34 23.37 1.11 4.48
CA LEU A 34 22.84 1.72 3.26
C LEU A 34 22.03 3.00 3.57
N ILE A 35 21.50 3.11 4.79
CA ILE A 35 20.72 4.26 5.23
C ILE A 35 21.62 5.46 5.52
N GLU A 36 22.89 5.22 5.89
CA GLU A 36 23.84 6.28 6.22
C GLU A 36 24.29 7.09 4.98
N SER A 37 24.24 6.52 3.78
CA SER A 37 24.51 7.24 2.55
C SER A 37 23.23 7.93 2.03
N GLN A 38 23.09 9.25 2.24
CA GLN A 38 21.91 10.03 1.84
C GLN A 38 21.49 9.84 0.36
N GLN A 39 22.45 9.71 -0.56
CA GLN A 39 22.14 9.50 -1.98
C GLN A 39 21.62 8.07 -2.27
N GLY A 40 22.15 7.08 -1.57
CA GLY A 40 21.77 5.67 -1.80
C GLY A 40 20.33 5.35 -1.42
N TYR A 41 19.82 5.92 -0.31
CA TYR A 41 18.47 5.58 0.13
C TYR A 41 17.37 6.27 -0.71
N VAL A 42 17.57 7.52 -1.14
CA VAL A 42 16.61 8.23 -1.99
C VAL A 42 16.44 7.51 -3.32
N SER A 43 17.54 7.11 -3.95
CA SER A 43 17.48 6.32 -5.17
C SER A 43 16.79 4.97 -4.95
N SER A 44 17.05 4.28 -3.85
CA SER A 44 16.39 3.00 -3.52
C SER A 44 14.88 3.12 -3.36
N ILE A 45 14.38 4.16 -2.68
CA ILE A 45 12.94 4.44 -2.58
C ILE A 45 12.33 4.67 -3.95
N ILE A 46 12.97 5.54 -4.75
CA ILE A 46 12.48 5.86 -6.11
C ILE A 46 12.43 4.60 -6.97
N TYR A 47 13.49 3.79 -6.99
CA TYR A 47 13.51 2.52 -7.73
C TYR A 47 12.42 1.56 -7.27
N ALA A 48 12.22 1.39 -5.97
CA ALA A 48 11.19 0.52 -5.43
C ALA A 48 9.78 0.98 -5.85
N VAL A 49 9.50 2.27 -5.75
CA VAL A 49 8.19 2.85 -6.12
C VAL A 49 7.95 2.76 -7.62
N VAL A 50 8.94 3.13 -8.44
CA VAL A 50 8.83 3.06 -9.91
C VAL A 50 8.64 1.61 -10.37
N LEU A 51 9.43 0.68 -9.84
CA LEU A 51 9.31 -0.74 -10.18
C LEU A 51 7.95 -1.30 -9.76
N TYR A 52 7.45 -0.93 -8.57
CA TYR A 52 6.12 -1.29 -8.12
C TYR A 52 5.03 -0.80 -9.09
N ILE A 53 5.08 0.47 -9.52
CA ILE A 53 4.10 1.05 -10.44
C ILE A 53 4.13 0.29 -11.80
N ILE A 54 5.32 0.02 -12.32
CA ILE A 54 5.48 -0.72 -13.58
C ILE A 54 4.88 -2.13 -13.47
N LEU A 55 5.19 -2.87 -12.41
CA LEU A 55 4.65 -4.21 -12.19
C LEU A 55 3.14 -4.19 -12.01
N GLU A 56 2.60 -3.22 -11.27
CA GLU A 56 1.15 -3.07 -11.10
C GLU A 56 0.45 -2.85 -12.45
N ILE A 57 0.98 -1.95 -13.28
CA ILE A 57 0.44 -1.68 -14.63
C ILE A 57 0.50 -2.95 -15.50
N ILE A 58 1.62 -3.66 -15.52
CA ILE A 58 1.79 -4.87 -16.34
C ILE A 58 0.77 -5.93 -15.92
N VAL A 59 0.66 -6.20 -14.62
CA VAL A 59 -0.22 -7.28 -14.11
C VAL A 59 -1.68 -6.91 -14.31
N GLN A 60 -2.08 -5.66 -14.04
CA GLN A 60 -3.46 -5.22 -14.28
C GLN A 60 -3.81 -5.24 -15.76
N SER A 61 -2.91 -4.83 -16.64
CA SER A 61 -3.10 -4.90 -18.10
C SER A 61 -3.26 -6.35 -18.58
N PHE A 62 -2.41 -7.27 -18.08
CA PHE A 62 -2.50 -8.67 -18.41
C PHE A 62 -3.83 -9.30 -17.96
N LEU A 63 -4.28 -9.00 -16.72
CA LEU A 63 -5.56 -9.46 -16.21
C LEU A 63 -6.74 -8.90 -17.01
N ALA A 64 -6.69 -7.63 -17.41
CA ALA A 64 -7.71 -7.00 -18.22
C ALA A 64 -7.81 -7.66 -19.61
N ILE A 65 -6.68 -7.91 -20.27
CA ILE A 65 -6.66 -8.59 -21.58
C ILE A 65 -7.23 -10.00 -21.46
N LYS A 66 -6.79 -10.78 -20.48
CA LYS A 66 -7.25 -12.15 -20.25
C LYS A 66 -8.76 -12.24 -19.98
N ASN A 67 -9.34 -11.22 -19.33
CA ASN A 67 -10.76 -11.20 -18.95
C ASN A 67 -11.60 -10.23 -19.80
N ARG A 68 -11.13 -9.85 -20.99
CA ARG A 68 -11.78 -8.86 -21.87
C ARG A 68 -13.25 -9.17 -22.15
N ASN A 69 -13.59 -10.42 -22.44
CA ASN A 69 -14.96 -10.83 -22.74
C ASN A 69 -15.89 -10.68 -21.52
N PHE A 70 -15.37 -11.02 -20.34
CA PHE A 70 -16.11 -10.87 -19.08
C PHE A 70 -16.34 -9.39 -18.75
N ILE A 71 -15.32 -8.53 -18.90
CA ILE A 71 -15.44 -7.07 -18.70
C ILE A 71 -16.46 -6.49 -19.68
N ALA A 72 -16.42 -6.88 -20.95
CA ALA A 72 -17.37 -6.41 -21.95
C ALA A 72 -18.81 -6.85 -21.66
N SER A 73 -19.03 -8.05 -21.12
CA SER A 73 -20.35 -8.52 -20.71
C SER A 73 -20.88 -7.76 -19.48
N GLN A 74 -20.06 -7.49 -18.50
CA GLN A 74 -20.44 -6.66 -17.34
C GLN A 74 -20.78 -5.24 -17.74
N TYR A 75 -19.97 -4.62 -18.61
CA TYR A 75 -20.23 -3.27 -19.13
C TYR A 75 -21.60 -3.18 -19.81
N LYS A 76 -21.97 -4.18 -20.59
CA LYS A 76 -23.30 -4.25 -21.21
C LYS A 76 -24.43 -4.48 -20.21
N ALA A 77 -24.22 -5.32 -19.20
CA ALA A 77 -25.23 -5.64 -18.18
C ALA A 77 -25.55 -4.44 -17.27
N ASN A 78 -24.55 -3.60 -16.99
CA ASN A 78 -24.65 -2.46 -16.08
C ASN A 78 -24.87 -1.13 -16.81
N ASN A 79 -25.57 -1.12 -17.95
CA ASN A 79 -25.90 0.11 -18.70
C ASN A 79 -24.69 1.02 -19.01
N GLY A 80 -23.51 0.45 -19.21
CA GLY A 80 -22.29 1.19 -19.52
C GLY A 80 -21.45 1.53 -18.29
N GLU A 81 -21.80 1.07 -17.09
CA GLU A 81 -20.96 1.19 -15.90
C GLU A 81 -20.15 -0.09 -15.65
N LEU A 82 -18.86 0.07 -15.35
CA LEU A 82 -17.96 -1.04 -14.99
C LEU A 82 -18.12 -1.49 -13.54
N GLU A 83 -18.75 -0.67 -12.72
CA GLU A 83 -18.93 -0.92 -11.28
C GLU A 83 -20.40 -0.91 -10.92
N ASP A 84 -20.82 -1.97 -10.21
CA ASP A 84 -22.15 -2.05 -9.59
C ASP A 84 -22.20 -1.15 -8.35
N GLU A 85 -23.41 -0.73 -7.93
CA GLU A 85 -23.61 0.09 -6.71
C GLU A 85 -22.99 -0.56 -5.47
N ARG A 86 -23.08 -1.87 -5.38
CA ARG A 86 -22.41 -2.66 -4.33
C ARG A 86 -20.91 -2.47 -4.35
N ASP A 87 -20.27 -2.55 -5.51
CA ASP A 87 -18.83 -2.39 -5.67
C ASP A 87 -18.38 -0.98 -5.26
N LYS A 88 -19.16 0.04 -5.61
CA LYS A 88 -18.92 1.43 -5.22
C LYS A 88 -18.96 1.57 -3.68
N THR A 89 -19.98 0.98 -3.04
CA THR A 89 -20.15 1.03 -1.59
C THR A 89 -19.00 0.33 -0.86
N ILE A 90 -18.62 -0.87 -1.29
CA ILE A 90 -17.46 -1.61 -0.77
C ILE A 90 -16.19 -0.78 -0.97
N GLY A 91 -16.00 -0.22 -2.17
CA GLY A 91 -14.85 0.63 -2.48
C GLY A 91 -14.70 1.79 -1.50
N ILE A 92 -15.76 2.56 -1.27
CA ILE A 92 -15.77 3.69 -0.33
C ILE A 92 -15.41 3.26 1.09
N ALA A 93 -16.00 2.17 1.59
CA ALA A 93 -15.70 1.65 2.93
C ALA A 93 -14.23 1.25 3.07
N CYS A 94 -13.66 0.60 2.05
CA CYS A 94 -12.27 0.16 2.04
C CYS A 94 -11.29 1.34 1.92
N TYR A 95 -11.61 2.34 1.09
CA TYR A 95 -10.82 3.58 1.01
C TYR A 95 -10.78 4.30 2.35
N ARG A 96 -11.92 4.37 3.04
CA ARG A 96 -12.01 4.94 4.39
C ARG A 96 -11.11 4.21 5.38
N ASN A 97 -11.10 2.89 5.37
CA ASN A 97 -10.24 2.09 6.25
C ASN A 97 -8.75 2.33 5.96
N GLY A 98 -8.34 2.36 4.70
CA GLY A 98 -6.98 2.72 4.30
C GLY A 98 -6.61 4.14 4.74
N TYR A 99 -7.50 5.12 4.55
CA TYR A 99 -7.29 6.49 4.98
C TYR A 99 -7.10 6.60 6.50
N TRP A 100 -7.94 5.93 7.30
CA TRP A 100 -7.80 5.93 8.76
C TRP A 100 -6.47 5.31 9.20
N THR A 101 -6.06 4.19 8.58
CA THR A 101 -4.77 3.56 8.87
C THR A 101 -3.61 4.53 8.63
N LEU A 102 -3.61 5.21 7.47
CA LEU A 102 -2.59 6.20 7.15
C LEU A 102 -2.61 7.39 8.12
N SER A 103 -3.80 7.94 8.38
CA SER A 103 -3.97 9.11 9.25
C SER A 103 -3.49 8.84 10.67
N ILE A 104 -3.89 7.71 11.27
CA ILE A 104 -3.46 7.32 12.62
C ILE A 104 -1.93 7.16 12.66
N GLY A 105 -1.35 6.50 11.66
CA GLY A 105 0.10 6.33 11.57
C GLY A 105 0.87 7.65 11.46
N VAL A 106 0.39 8.57 10.61
CA VAL A 106 1.00 9.89 10.44
C VAL A 106 0.86 10.72 11.73
N TRP A 107 -0.32 10.71 12.38
CA TRP A 107 -0.51 11.38 13.66
C TRP A 107 0.41 10.83 14.75
N PHE A 108 0.59 9.51 14.80
CA PHE A 108 1.53 8.88 15.72
C PHE A 108 2.97 9.36 15.49
N LEU A 109 3.43 9.43 14.24
CA LEU A 109 4.76 9.95 13.90
C LEU A 109 4.90 11.42 14.28
N LEU A 110 3.91 12.27 13.96
CA LEU A 110 3.94 13.69 14.28
C LEU A 110 3.96 13.93 15.80
N PHE A 111 3.15 13.18 16.56
CA PHE A 111 3.13 13.23 18.01
C PHE A 111 4.49 12.86 18.61
N HIS A 112 5.11 11.81 18.07
CA HIS A 112 6.44 11.38 18.49
C HIS A 112 7.51 12.44 18.23
N LEU A 113 7.52 13.03 17.02
CA LEU A 113 8.44 14.13 16.66
C LEU A 113 8.24 15.37 17.55
N ALA A 114 6.99 15.69 17.89
CA ALA A 114 6.70 16.80 18.77
C ALA A 114 7.25 16.59 20.20
N ILE A 115 7.06 15.40 20.77
CA ILE A 115 7.58 15.05 22.10
C ILE A 115 9.11 15.07 22.12
N GLU A 116 9.77 14.59 21.06
CA GLU A 116 11.20 14.62 20.93
C GLU A 116 11.74 16.05 20.93
N GLY A 117 11.07 16.98 20.23
CA GLY A 117 11.41 18.40 20.22
C GLY A 117 11.38 19.07 21.60
N TYR A 118 10.63 18.51 22.54
CA TYR A 118 10.58 18.94 23.95
C TYR A 118 11.61 18.28 24.86
N GLY A 119 12.43 17.34 24.36
CA GLY A 119 13.50 16.66 25.12
C GLY A 119 13.01 15.70 26.21
N ILE A 120 11.71 15.37 26.25
CA ILE A 120 11.08 14.59 27.31
C ILE A 120 11.53 13.12 27.29
N TRP A 121 11.98 12.62 26.16
CA TRP A 121 12.30 11.19 25.94
C TRP A 121 13.71 10.94 25.38
N SER A 122 14.69 11.72 25.85
CA SER A 122 16.09 11.68 25.36
C SER A 122 16.78 10.30 25.41
N ASN A 123 16.21 9.32 26.11
CA ASN A 123 16.79 7.99 26.30
C ASN A 123 16.08 6.85 25.54
N PHE A 124 15.15 7.15 24.65
CA PHE A 124 14.41 6.10 23.95
C PHE A 124 15.05 5.79 22.59
N TYR A 125 15.29 4.50 22.30
CA TYR A 125 15.90 4.05 21.04
C TYR A 125 15.21 4.52 19.77
N LEU A 126 13.95 4.98 19.86
CA LEU A 126 13.22 5.56 18.74
C LEU A 126 13.81 6.90 18.28
N ASN A 127 14.53 7.63 19.14
CA ASN A 127 15.16 8.90 18.76
C ASN A 127 16.18 8.73 17.63
N LEU A 128 16.93 7.64 17.65
CA LEU A 128 17.91 7.34 16.60
C LEU A 128 17.23 7.09 15.24
N ILE A 129 16.02 6.55 15.27
CA ILE A 129 15.26 6.19 14.06
C ILE A 129 14.63 7.44 13.42
N LEU A 130 14.14 8.37 14.23
CA LEU A 130 13.40 9.54 13.74
C LEU A 130 14.31 10.75 13.43
N THR A 131 15.54 10.81 13.97
CA THR A 131 16.50 11.84 13.65
C THR A 131 17.11 11.70 12.24
N SER A 132 17.07 10.49 11.66
CA SER A 132 17.52 10.27 10.28
C SER A 132 16.40 10.56 9.28
N PRO A 133 16.53 11.55 8.39
CA PRO A 133 15.53 11.79 7.32
C PRO A 133 15.25 10.54 6.46
N ALA A 134 16.28 9.70 6.30
CA ALA A 134 16.18 8.44 5.58
C ALA A 134 15.22 7.45 6.24
N LEU A 135 15.34 7.27 7.54
CA LEU A 135 14.48 6.38 8.31
C LEU A 135 13.05 6.91 8.38
N LEU A 136 12.88 8.22 8.56
CA LEU A 136 11.57 8.86 8.55
C LEU A 136 10.86 8.64 7.20
N ALA A 137 11.56 8.81 6.09
CA ALA A 137 11.01 8.58 4.75
C ALA A 137 10.59 7.10 4.57
N ASN A 138 11.39 6.15 5.06
CA ASN A 138 11.06 4.72 5.03
C ASN A 138 9.85 4.38 5.92
N LEU A 139 9.72 5.01 7.09
CA LEU A 139 8.55 4.84 7.94
C LEU A 139 7.28 5.39 7.29
N LEU A 140 7.35 6.55 6.66
CA LEU A 140 6.23 7.11 5.89
C LEU A 140 5.84 6.19 4.72
N LEU A 141 6.84 5.65 4.00
CA LEU A 141 6.58 4.67 2.94
C LEU A 141 5.92 3.40 3.50
N LEU A 142 6.39 2.90 4.65
CA LEU A 142 5.79 1.76 5.33
C LEU A 142 4.32 2.01 5.68
N LEU A 143 4.00 3.17 6.24
CA LEU A 143 2.61 3.55 6.54
C LEU A 143 1.74 3.60 5.28
N PHE A 144 2.29 4.11 4.18
CA PHE A 144 1.60 4.14 2.90
C PHE A 144 1.31 2.73 2.37
N VAL A 145 2.28 1.82 2.48
CA VAL A 145 2.13 0.41 2.09
C VAL A 145 1.11 -0.28 2.99
N LEU A 146 1.17 -0.09 4.31
CA LEU A 146 0.18 -0.63 5.25
C LEU A 146 -1.24 -0.16 4.94
N SER A 147 -1.41 1.12 4.63
CA SER A 147 -2.71 1.69 4.21
C SER A 147 -3.25 0.96 2.97
N LYS A 148 -2.40 0.68 1.96
CA LYS A 148 -2.79 -0.09 0.77
C LYS A 148 -3.16 -1.53 1.12
N VAL A 149 -2.37 -2.20 1.96
CA VAL A 149 -2.62 -3.57 2.40
C VAL A 149 -3.95 -3.67 3.14
N VAL A 150 -4.23 -2.75 4.05
CA VAL A 150 -5.52 -2.68 4.77
C VAL A 150 -6.67 -2.46 3.80
N ARG A 151 -6.53 -1.54 2.86
CA ARG A 151 -7.55 -1.27 1.84
C ARG A 151 -7.86 -2.51 1.01
N PHE A 152 -6.86 -3.13 0.41
CA PHE A 152 -7.06 -4.31 -0.45
C PHE A 152 -7.52 -5.53 0.35
N GLY A 153 -6.98 -5.75 1.55
CA GLY A 153 -7.38 -6.84 2.44
C GLY A 153 -8.83 -6.71 2.88
N THR A 154 -9.28 -5.50 3.28
CA THR A 154 -10.68 -5.26 3.65
C THR A 154 -11.61 -5.38 2.46
N GLN A 155 -11.20 -4.96 1.27
CA GLN A 155 -11.99 -5.11 0.06
C GLN A 155 -12.18 -6.58 -0.32
N LEU A 156 -11.11 -7.38 -0.27
CA LEU A 156 -11.18 -8.82 -0.50
C LEU A 156 -12.09 -9.52 0.52
N TYR A 157 -12.00 -9.13 1.79
CA TYR A 157 -12.86 -9.66 2.85
C TYR A 157 -14.34 -9.40 2.60
N TYR A 158 -14.73 -8.18 2.18
CA TYR A 158 -16.11 -7.85 1.87
C TYR A 158 -16.63 -8.63 0.65
N TYR A 159 -15.82 -8.80 -0.39
CA TYR A 159 -16.20 -9.63 -1.52
C TYR A 159 -16.45 -11.09 -1.13
N GLN A 160 -15.58 -11.67 -0.29
CA GLN A 160 -15.74 -13.04 0.16
C GLN A 160 -16.97 -13.25 1.08
N LYS A 161 -17.29 -12.27 1.90
CA LYS A 161 -18.48 -12.35 2.77
C LYS A 161 -19.80 -12.17 2.02
N GLY A 162 -19.78 -11.68 0.81
CA GLY A 162 -21.00 -11.42 0.06
C GLY A 162 -21.82 -10.22 0.55
N VAL A 163 -21.20 -9.34 1.34
CA VAL A 163 -21.84 -8.13 1.92
C VAL A 163 -21.93 -7.04 0.85
#